data_e41c402f1119cda524c0cd8e71d65022
#
_entry.id   e41c402f1119cda524c0cd8e71d65022
#
_cell.length_a   1.000
_cell.length_b   1.000
_cell.length_c   1.000
_cell.angle_alpha   90.00
_cell.angle_beta   90.00
_cell.angle_gamma   90.00
#
_symmetry.space_group_name_H-M   'P 1'
#
loop_
_entity.id
_entity.type
_entity.pdbx_description
1 polymer ?
#
loop_
_entity_poly.entity_id
_entity_poly.type
_entity_poly.pdbx_seq_one_letter_code
_entity_poly.pdbx_strand_id
1 'polypeptide(L)'
;MNIPASLKPSDGRFGSGPSKIRTEQIAALDAGATTLLGTSHRQTPVKQLVGSIREGLTEFFHLPEGYEIALGNGGASAFWEIACASLITRRAAFGTYGSFSAKFAASAANAPFLEDPVLFAGKPGTYRLPELTEGVDTYCWAHNETSTGVAAPIRRVPGSLESGALTVIDGTSAAGALPVDISQTD
;
A
#
# COMPACT_ATOMS: atom_id res chain seq x y z
N MET A 1 9.29 -29.93 -21.53
CA MET A 1 7.91 -29.41 -21.72
C MET A 1 7.95 -28.34 -22.80
N ASN A 2 7.14 -28.45 -23.87
CA ASN A 2 7.11 -27.45 -24.93
C ASN A 2 5.87 -26.57 -24.74
N ILE A 3 6.07 -25.31 -24.37
CA ILE A 3 4.97 -24.36 -24.15
C ILE A 3 4.58 -23.77 -25.52
N PRO A 4 3.31 -23.89 -25.94
CA PRO A 4 2.82 -23.28 -27.18
C PRO A 4 3.15 -21.78 -27.26
N ALA A 5 3.46 -21.29 -28.45
CA ALA A 5 3.81 -19.88 -28.64
C ALA A 5 2.66 -18.93 -28.23
N SER A 6 1.40 -19.37 -28.41
CA SER A 6 0.21 -18.63 -28.02
C SER A 6 0.06 -18.41 -26.50
N LEU A 7 0.74 -19.24 -25.69
CA LEU A 7 0.75 -19.11 -24.23
C LEU A 7 1.99 -18.37 -23.69
N LYS A 8 2.93 -18.06 -24.60
CA LYS A 8 4.11 -17.28 -24.21
C LYS A 8 3.76 -15.79 -24.20
N PRO A 9 4.18 -15.03 -23.18
CA PRO A 9 4.00 -13.59 -23.21
C PRO A 9 4.83 -12.98 -24.34
N SER A 10 4.36 -11.90 -24.92
CA SER A 10 5.11 -11.12 -25.92
C SER A 10 6.38 -10.49 -25.34
N ASP A 11 6.41 -10.32 -24.03
CA ASP A 11 7.51 -9.79 -23.24
C ASP A 11 7.63 -10.59 -21.95
N GLY A 12 8.79 -11.21 -21.73
CA GLY A 12 9.06 -12.11 -20.59
C GLY A 12 9.45 -11.40 -19.29
N ARG A 13 9.27 -10.10 -19.19
CA ARG A 13 9.58 -9.33 -17.97
C ARG A 13 8.47 -9.48 -16.95
N PHE A 14 8.68 -10.34 -15.95
CA PHE A 14 7.76 -10.63 -14.85
C PHE A 14 8.37 -10.32 -13.47
N GLY A 15 9.13 -9.23 -13.37
CA GLY A 15 9.67 -8.79 -12.09
C GLY A 15 8.55 -8.27 -11.17
N SER A 16 8.75 -8.40 -9.87
CA SER A 16 7.86 -7.82 -8.84
C SER A 16 7.90 -6.27 -8.83
N GLY A 17 8.83 -5.69 -9.54
CA GLY A 17 9.00 -4.26 -9.79
C GLY A 17 10.42 -3.96 -10.30
N PRO A 18 10.58 -2.92 -11.14
CA PRO A 18 9.53 -2.12 -11.78
C PRO A 18 8.67 -2.91 -12.75
N SER A 19 7.39 -2.54 -12.82
CA SER A 19 6.43 -3.18 -13.70
C SER A 19 6.65 -2.75 -15.16
N LYS A 20 6.17 -3.59 -16.10
CA LYS A 20 6.20 -3.27 -17.53
C LYS A 20 5.41 -2.00 -17.82
N ILE A 21 6.04 -1.06 -18.52
CA ILE A 21 5.39 0.14 -19.05
C ILE A 21 4.82 -0.17 -20.44
N ARG A 22 3.57 0.16 -20.67
CA ARG A 22 2.92 0.01 -21.98
C ARG A 22 3.34 1.14 -22.91
N THR A 23 3.40 0.85 -24.22
CA THR A 23 3.77 1.83 -25.24
C THR A 23 2.82 3.03 -25.28
N GLU A 24 1.53 2.80 -24.99
CA GLU A 24 0.52 3.85 -24.95
C GLU A 24 0.77 4.87 -23.81
N GLN A 25 1.34 4.43 -22.70
CA GLN A 25 1.73 5.33 -21.60
C GLN A 25 2.88 6.25 -22.01
N ILE A 26 3.86 5.73 -22.77
CA ILE A 26 4.96 6.54 -23.31
C ILE A 26 4.43 7.53 -24.36
N ALA A 27 3.57 7.08 -25.27
CA ALA A 27 2.97 7.95 -26.28
C ALA A 27 2.12 9.07 -25.66
N ALA A 28 1.37 8.78 -24.60
CA ALA A 28 0.59 9.79 -23.87
C ALA A 28 1.50 10.83 -23.18
N LEU A 29 2.62 10.39 -22.61
CA LEU A 29 3.60 11.31 -22.02
C LEU A 29 4.25 12.20 -23.08
N ASP A 30 4.65 11.64 -24.23
CA ASP A 30 5.21 12.39 -25.34
C ASP A 30 4.23 13.43 -25.88
N ALA A 31 2.98 13.05 -26.09
CA ALA A 31 1.92 13.96 -26.52
C ALA A 31 1.67 15.12 -25.53
N GLY A 32 1.87 14.89 -24.25
CA GLY A 32 1.74 15.90 -23.19
C GLY A 32 3.03 16.70 -22.91
N ALA A 33 4.14 16.37 -23.57
CA ALA A 33 5.46 16.88 -23.21
C ALA A 33 5.55 18.42 -23.21
N THR A 34 4.96 19.08 -24.20
CA THR A 34 5.00 20.54 -24.34
C THR A 34 4.09 21.31 -23.39
N THR A 35 3.10 20.64 -22.79
CA THR A 35 2.11 21.28 -21.89
C THR A 35 2.29 20.91 -20.44
N LEU A 36 2.91 19.77 -20.15
CA LEU A 36 3.07 19.23 -18.79
C LEU A 36 4.51 19.30 -18.30
N LEU A 37 5.47 18.78 -19.11
CA LEU A 37 6.87 18.71 -18.68
C LEU A 37 7.47 20.12 -18.57
N GLY A 38 8.13 20.41 -17.45
CA GLY A 38 8.66 21.74 -17.15
C GLY A 38 7.63 22.75 -16.71
N THR A 39 6.34 22.37 -16.64
CA THR A 39 5.26 23.26 -16.18
C THR A 39 5.16 23.22 -14.65
N SER A 40 5.00 24.38 -14.03
CA SER A 40 4.89 24.46 -12.57
C SER A 40 3.64 23.71 -12.07
N HIS A 41 3.79 23.01 -10.94
CA HIS A 41 2.69 22.35 -10.23
C HIS A 41 1.53 23.30 -9.83
N ARG A 42 1.77 24.61 -9.84
CA ARG A 42 0.74 25.63 -9.57
C ARG A 42 -0.12 25.96 -10.78
N GLN A 43 0.31 25.56 -11.98
CA GLN A 43 -0.41 25.82 -13.23
C GLN A 43 -1.54 24.84 -13.46
N THR A 44 -2.58 25.31 -14.17
CA THR A 44 -3.81 24.56 -14.42
C THR A 44 -3.59 23.18 -15.04
N PRO A 45 -2.74 22.98 -16.08
CA PRO A 45 -2.55 21.66 -16.67
C PRO A 45 -2.06 20.61 -15.68
N VAL A 46 -1.12 20.97 -14.79
CA VAL A 46 -0.59 20.05 -13.79
C VAL A 46 -1.61 19.78 -12.69
N LYS A 47 -2.34 20.80 -12.22
CA LYS A 47 -3.43 20.62 -11.25
C LYS A 47 -4.52 19.71 -11.78
N GLN A 48 -4.91 19.88 -13.05
CA GLN A 48 -5.91 19.03 -13.70
C GLN A 48 -5.42 17.58 -13.82
N LEU A 49 -4.16 17.36 -14.17
CA LEU A 49 -3.59 16.01 -14.20
C LEU A 49 -3.63 15.34 -12.83
N VAL A 50 -3.23 16.04 -11.79
CA VAL A 50 -3.30 15.53 -10.40
C VAL A 50 -4.75 15.24 -10.00
N GLY A 51 -5.68 16.13 -10.33
CA GLY A 51 -7.11 15.92 -10.10
C GLY A 51 -7.64 14.66 -10.77
N SER A 52 -7.37 14.48 -12.07
CA SER A 52 -7.83 13.31 -12.83
C SER A 52 -7.22 11.98 -12.30
N ILE A 53 -5.97 11.99 -11.81
CA ILE A 53 -5.37 10.82 -11.17
C ILE A 53 -6.11 10.49 -9.87
N ARG A 54 -6.39 11.48 -9.03
CA ARG A 54 -7.13 11.27 -7.77
C ARG A 54 -8.55 10.75 -8.03
N GLU A 55 -9.26 11.36 -8.97
CA GLU A 55 -10.60 10.93 -9.40
C GLU A 55 -10.58 9.49 -9.92
N GLY A 56 -9.67 9.17 -10.84
CA GLY A 56 -9.54 7.83 -11.41
C GLY A 56 -9.20 6.77 -10.36
N LEU A 57 -8.35 7.06 -9.38
CA LEU A 57 -8.05 6.15 -8.28
C LEU A 57 -9.23 6.02 -7.31
N THR A 58 -9.97 7.09 -7.05
CA THR A 58 -11.18 7.07 -6.24
C THR A 58 -12.23 6.14 -6.85
N GLU A 59 -12.45 6.26 -8.16
CA GLU A 59 -13.36 5.37 -8.91
C GLU A 59 -12.84 3.92 -8.93
N PHE A 60 -11.56 3.73 -9.24
CA PHE A 60 -10.95 2.40 -9.35
C PHE A 60 -11.00 1.59 -8.06
N PHE A 61 -10.77 2.24 -6.92
CA PHE A 61 -10.81 1.60 -5.61
C PHE A 61 -12.18 1.68 -4.93
N HIS A 62 -13.19 2.28 -5.58
CA HIS A 62 -14.53 2.49 -5.00
C HIS A 62 -14.45 3.10 -3.60
N LEU A 63 -13.68 4.18 -3.46
CA LEU A 63 -13.44 4.80 -2.15
C LEU A 63 -14.75 5.18 -1.47
N PRO A 64 -14.96 4.80 -0.21
CA PRO A 64 -16.10 5.25 0.56
C PRO A 64 -16.08 6.77 0.79
N GLU A 65 -17.23 7.34 1.15
CA GLU A 65 -17.31 8.74 1.57
C GLU A 65 -16.37 9.00 2.76
N GLY A 66 -15.64 10.10 2.72
CA GLY A 66 -14.67 10.49 3.74
C GLY A 66 -13.23 10.02 3.47
N TYR A 67 -13.01 9.17 2.47
CA TYR A 67 -11.66 8.74 2.07
C TYR A 67 -11.10 9.63 0.97
N GLU A 68 -9.81 9.85 0.98
CA GLU A 68 -9.11 10.66 -0.03
C GLU A 68 -7.85 10.00 -0.55
N ILE A 69 -7.51 10.28 -1.81
CA ILE A 69 -6.23 9.93 -2.40
C ILE A 69 -5.22 11.03 -2.07
N ALA A 70 -4.19 10.70 -1.31
CA ALA A 70 -3.02 11.55 -1.11
C ALA A 70 -1.85 11.05 -1.98
N LEU A 71 -1.30 11.94 -2.81
CA LEU A 71 -0.13 11.64 -3.64
C LEU A 71 1.13 12.18 -2.96
N GLY A 72 2.17 11.36 -2.88
CA GLY A 72 3.44 11.72 -2.29
C GLY A 72 4.61 11.05 -2.99
N ASN A 73 5.82 11.57 -2.78
CA ASN A 73 7.05 10.91 -3.17
C ASN A 73 7.46 9.90 -2.11
N GLY A 74 8.11 8.81 -2.55
CA GLY A 74 8.63 7.79 -1.67
C GLY A 74 8.24 6.40 -2.15
N GLY A 75 8.24 5.46 -1.28
CA GLY A 75 7.76 4.10 -1.47
C GLY A 75 7.21 3.62 -0.15
N ALA A 76 7.09 2.30 0.02
CA ALA A 76 6.59 1.71 1.27
C ALA A 76 7.32 2.23 2.51
N SER A 77 8.65 2.42 2.46
CA SER A 77 9.43 2.93 3.60
C SER A 77 8.97 4.33 4.04
N ALA A 78 8.71 5.25 3.08
CA ALA A 78 8.20 6.57 3.42
C ALA A 78 6.79 6.49 4.04
N PHE A 79 5.93 5.60 3.54
CA PHE A 79 4.62 5.35 4.13
C PHE A 79 4.73 4.81 5.57
N TRP A 80 5.64 3.87 5.83
CA TRP A 80 5.84 3.34 7.19
C TRP A 80 6.29 4.42 8.18
N GLU A 81 7.20 5.28 7.75
CA GLU A 81 7.65 6.42 8.57
C GLU A 81 6.53 7.42 8.83
N ILE A 82 5.70 7.73 7.81
CA ILE A 82 4.53 8.58 7.96
C ILE A 82 3.52 7.94 8.93
N ALA A 83 3.25 6.65 8.79
CA ALA A 83 2.35 5.93 9.68
C ALA A 83 2.84 5.99 11.14
N CYS A 84 4.14 5.76 11.38
CA CYS A 84 4.74 5.87 12.70
C CYS A 84 4.65 7.29 13.27
N ALA A 85 4.85 8.33 12.43
CA ALA A 85 4.88 9.72 12.89
C ALA A 85 3.50 10.36 13.04
N SER A 86 2.45 9.83 12.39
CA SER A 86 1.18 10.55 12.24
C SER A 86 -0.07 9.70 12.53
N LEU A 87 -0.01 8.38 12.38
CA LEU A 87 -1.17 7.49 12.54
C LEU A 87 -1.10 6.69 13.85
N ILE A 88 0.09 6.17 14.20
CA ILE A 88 0.29 5.46 15.46
C ILE A 88 0.47 6.51 16.56
N THR A 89 -0.45 6.52 17.51
CA THR A 89 -0.42 7.51 18.61
C THR A 89 0.48 7.07 19.75
N ARG A 90 0.42 5.79 20.10
CA ARG A 90 1.17 5.22 21.20
C ARG A 90 1.79 3.87 20.89
N ARG A 91 0.98 2.91 20.46
CA ARG A 91 1.42 1.52 20.26
C ARG A 91 0.65 0.85 19.14
N ALA A 92 1.37 0.20 18.23
CA ALA A 92 0.76 -0.58 17.17
C ALA A 92 0.93 -2.10 17.38
N ALA A 93 0.06 -2.86 16.72
CA ALA A 93 0.19 -4.31 16.56
C ALA A 93 0.40 -4.65 15.09
N PHE A 94 1.37 -5.53 14.82
CA PHE A 94 1.77 -5.88 13.46
C PHE A 94 1.58 -7.37 13.17
N GLY A 95 0.95 -7.67 12.03
CA GLY A 95 1.08 -8.98 11.38
C GLY A 95 2.42 -9.05 10.64
N THR A 96 3.31 -9.98 11.02
CA THR A 96 4.63 -10.13 10.41
C THR A 96 4.78 -11.52 9.82
N TYR A 97 5.03 -11.60 8.50
CA TYR A 97 5.12 -12.88 7.77
C TYR A 97 6.08 -12.83 6.58
N GLY A 98 7.00 -11.87 6.59
CA GLY A 98 8.11 -11.75 5.65
C GLY A 98 8.92 -10.48 5.88
N SER A 99 9.79 -10.16 4.94
CA SER A 99 10.76 -9.07 5.09
C SER A 99 10.12 -7.68 5.16
N PHE A 100 9.06 -7.42 4.39
CA PHE A 100 8.46 -6.10 4.32
C PHE A 100 7.57 -5.83 5.52
N SER A 101 6.74 -6.78 5.92
CA SER A 101 5.94 -6.66 7.14
C SER A 101 6.80 -6.55 8.40
N ALA A 102 7.94 -7.26 8.44
CA ALA A 102 8.91 -7.13 9.53
C ALA A 102 9.61 -5.75 9.55
N LYS A 103 9.94 -5.19 8.38
CA LYS A 103 10.51 -3.83 8.27
C LYS A 103 9.53 -2.76 8.72
N PHE A 104 8.26 -2.90 8.37
CA PHE A 104 7.23 -1.97 8.83
C PHE A 104 7.14 -1.99 10.38
N ALA A 105 7.07 -3.18 10.98
CA ALA A 105 7.09 -3.31 12.43
C ALA A 105 8.38 -2.74 13.06
N ALA A 106 9.53 -2.95 12.40
CA ALA A 106 10.81 -2.39 12.86
C ALA A 106 10.85 -0.85 12.81
N SER A 107 10.17 -0.22 11.84
CA SER A 107 10.04 1.24 11.81
C SER A 107 9.35 1.76 13.06
N ALA A 108 8.29 1.10 13.52
CA ALA A 108 7.61 1.47 14.77
C ALA A 108 8.48 1.18 16.01
N ALA A 109 9.16 0.03 16.06
CA ALA A 109 10.05 -0.31 17.16
C ALA A 109 11.25 0.64 17.31
N ASN A 110 11.70 1.23 16.20
CA ASN A 110 12.80 2.20 16.20
C ASN A 110 12.34 3.66 16.40
N ALA A 111 11.04 3.92 16.44
CA ALA A 111 10.52 5.26 16.67
C ALA A 111 10.59 5.60 18.17
N PRO A 112 11.43 6.57 18.60
CA PRO A 112 11.71 6.79 20.01
C PRO A 112 10.53 7.36 20.83
N PHE A 113 9.47 7.72 20.15
CA PHE A 113 8.25 8.28 20.71
C PHE A 113 7.08 7.29 20.76
N LEU A 114 7.28 6.04 20.29
CA LEU A 114 6.27 4.98 20.34
C LEU A 114 6.70 3.90 21.38
N GLU A 115 5.70 3.21 21.91
CA GLU A 115 5.94 2.01 22.72
C GLU A 115 6.28 0.81 21.81
N ASP A 116 6.98 -0.18 22.36
CA ASP A 116 7.33 -1.39 21.64
C ASP A 116 6.09 -2.04 21.01
N PRO A 117 6.13 -2.35 19.71
CA PRO A 117 4.98 -2.92 19.01
C PRO A 117 4.66 -4.34 19.45
N VAL A 118 3.40 -4.74 19.34
CA VAL A 118 2.99 -6.14 19.50
C VAL A 118 3.12 -6.87 18.16
N LEU A 119 3.80 -8.02 18.15
CA LEU A 119 4.06 -8.76 16.91
C LEU A 119 3.24 -10.05 16.85
N PHE A 120 2.53 -10.23 15.76
CA PHE A 120 1.80 -11.43 15.40
C PHE A 120 2.53 -12.13 14.25
N ALA A 121 3.52 -12.98 14.59
CA ALA A 121 4.35 -13.63 13.60
C ALA A 121 3.64 -14.82 12.94
N GLY A 122 3.54 -14.80 11.63
CA GLY A 122 3.13 -15.94 10.81
C GLY A 122 4.27 -16.94 10.63
N LYS A 123 3.94 -18.22 10.45
CA LYS A 123 4.92 -19.23 10.03
C LYS A 123 5.28 -19.00 8.55
N PRO A 124 6.46 -19.44 8.08
CA PRO A 124 6.83 -19.34 6.68
C PRO A 124 5.72 -19.86 5.73
N GLY A 125 5.38 -19.07 4.71
CA GLY A 125 4.31 -19.40 3.77
C GLY A 125 2.88 -19.20 4.27
N THR A 126 2.69 -18.62 5.48
CA THR A 126 1.38 -18.29 6.03
C THR A 126 1.37 -16.84 6.53
N TYR A 127 0.18 -16.30 6.74
CA TYR A 127 0.03 -15.03 7.46
C TYR A 127 -0.51 -15.27 8.88
N ARG A 128 -0.33 -14.27 9.73
CA ARG A 128 -1.05 -14.12 10.98
C ARG A 128 -1.46 -12.65 11.12
N LEU A 129 -2.77 -12.42 11.17
CA LEU A 129 -3.29 -11.07 11.42
C LEU A 129 -3.18 -10.72 12.90
N PRO A 130 -3.08 -9.42 13.22
CA PRO A 130 -3.22 -8.95 14.59
C PRO A 130 -4.58 -9.32 15.19
N GLU A 131 -4.60 -9.48 16.50
CA GLU A 131 -5.80 -9.70 17.31
C GLU A 131 -5.99 -8.51 18.25
N LEU A 132 -7.24 -8.29 18.70
CA LEU A 132 -7.53 -7.19 19.62
C LEU A 132 -6.63 -7.29 20.87
N THR A 133 -5.91 -6.22 21.13
CA THR A 133 -4.89 -6.16 22.18
C THR A 133 -5.05 -4.87 22.95
N GLU A 134 -5.07 -4.97 24.28
CA GLU A 134 -5.19 -3.82 25.16
C GLU A 134 -4.01 -2.84 24.96
N GLY A 135 -4.35 -1.56 24.89
CA GLY A 135 -3.37 -0.49 24.73
C GLY A 135 -2.80 -0.32 23.33
N VAL A 136 -3.31 -1.05 22.34
CA VAL A 136 -3.00 -0.86 20.92
C VAL A 136 -4.00 0.10 20.30
N ASP A 137 -3.51 1.10 19.59
CA ASP A 137 -4.29 2.10 18.87
C ASP A 137 -4.25 1.96 17.35
N THR A 138 -3.39 1.08 16.83
CA THR A 138 -3.23 0.89 15.39
C THR A 138 -2.85 -0.55 15.05
N TYR A 139 -3.55 -1.16 14.11
CA TYR A 139 -3.31 -2.52 13.61
C TYR A 139 -2.75 -2.46 12.20
N CYS A 140 -1.57 -3.04 11.98
CA CYS A 140 -0.82 -2.89 10.73
C CYS A 140 -0.42 -4.24 10.13
N TRP A 141 -0.53 -4.39 8.81
CA TRP A 141 0.06 -5.51 8.08
C TRP A 141 0.18 -5.22 6.57
N ALA A 142 0.92 -6.06 5.86
CA ALA A 142 1.00 -6.00 4.40
C ALA A 142 -0.14 -6.82 3.76
N HIS A 143 -0.86 -6.26 2.78
CA HIS A 143 -1.84 -7.02 2.01
C HIS A 143 -1.18 -8.14 1.20
N ASN A 144 -0.04 -7.85 0.58
CA ASN A 144 0.81 -8.84 -0.06
C ASN A 144 2.25 -8.70 0.44
N GLU A 145 2.82 -9.78 0.94
CA GLU A 145 4.21 -9.85 1.34
C GLU A 145 5.05 -10.38 0.18
N THR A 146 5.68 -9.48 -0.57
CA THR A 146 6.42 -9.82 -1.79
C THR A 146 7.54 -10.83 -1.54
N SER A 147 8.20 -10.77 -0.38
CA SER A 147 9.35 -11.61 -0.06
C SER A 147 9.00 -13.09 0.11
N THR A 148 7.76 -13.40 0.46
CA THR A 148 7.28 -14.77 0.70
C THR A 148 6.13 -15.17 -0.23
N GLY A 149 5.56 -14.23 -1.00
CA GLY A 149 4.40 -14.48 -1.87
C GLY A 149 3.10 -14.72 -1.11
N VAL A 150 3.03 -14.28 0.14
CA VAL A 150 1.84 -14.49 1.00
C VAL A 150 0.91 -13.28 0.88
N ALA A 151 -0.33 -13.51 0.46
CA ALA A 151 -1.40 -12.53 0.51
C ALA A 151 -2.23 -12.72 1.78
N ALA A 152 -2.39 -11.65 2.55
CA ALA A 152 -3.22 -11.63 3.75
C ALA A 152 -4.52 -10.83 3.47
N PRO A 153 -5.69 -11.26 3.97
CA PRO A 153 -6.92 -10.54 3.77
C PRO A 153 -6.90 -9.18 4.48
N ILE A 154 -7.62 -8.20 3.91
CA ILE A 154 -7.89 -6.93 4.56
C ILE A 154 -9.25 -7.04 5.24
N ARG A 155 -9.25 -6.93 6.54
CA ARG A 155 -10.46 -6.90 7.38
C ARG A 155 -10.12 -6.24 8.71
N ARG A 156 -11.01 -5.42 9.22
CA ARG A 156 -10.81 -4.84 10.55
C ARG A 156 -10.66 -5.92 11.61
N VAL A 157 -9.78 -5.67 12.57
CA VAL A 157 -9.65 -6.54 13.73
C VAL A 157 -10.96 -6.43 14.53
N PRO A 158 -11.64 -7.56 14.86
CA PRO A 158 -12.87 -7.51 15.62
C PRO A 158 -12.72 -6.72 16.94
N GLY A 159 -13.56 -5.74 17.17
CA GLY A 159 -13.51 -4.85 18.34
C GLY A 159 -12.57 -3.63 18.20
N SER A 160 -11.83 -3.50 17.10
CA SER A 160 -10.92 -2.37 16.90
C SER A 160 -11.67 -1.06 16.63
N LEU A 161 -12.79 -1.12 15.93
CA LEU A 161 -13.60 0.06 15.64
C LEU A 161 -14.18 0.66 16.92
N GLU A 162 -14.69 -0.17 17.81
CA GLU A 162 -15.25 0.24 19.10
C GLU A 162 -14.20 0.83 20.03
N SER A 163 -12.94 0.39 19.90
CA SER A 163 -11.81 0.97 20.65
C SER A 163 -11.25 2.25 20.02
N GLY A 164 -11.72 2.61 18.82
CA GLY A 164 -11.17 3.75 18.05
C GLY A 164 -9.78 3.48 17.45
N ALA A 165 -9.37 2.21 17.39
CA ALA A 165 -8.07 1.86 16.82
C ALA A 165 -8.12 1.79 15.29
N LEU A 166 -7.05 2.29 14.65
CA LEU A 166 -6.92 2.33 13.21
C LEU A 166 -6.51 0.97 12.62
N THR A 167 -6.89 0.74 11.37
CA THR A 167 -6.42 -0.36 10.53
C THR A 167 -5.62 0.21 9.35
N VAL A 168 -4.31 -0.02 9.36
CA VAL A 168 -3.35 0.55 8.41
C VAL A 168 -2.69 -0.54 7.59
N ILE A 169 -2.83 -0.47 6.28
CA ILE A 169 -2.42 -1.53 5.36
C ILE A 169 -1.32 -1.07 4.40
N ASP A 170 -0.22 -1.81 4.35
CA ASP A 170 0.75 -1.68 3.27
C ASP A 170 0.24 -2.46 2.04
N GLY A 171 -0.27 -1.72 1.07
CA GLY A 171 -0.76 -2.25 -0.20
C GLY A 171 0.25 -2.18 -1.34
N THR A 172 1.53 -1.86 -1.10
CA THR A 172 2.54 -1.53 -2.13
C THR A 172 2.61 -2.53 -3.27
N SER A 173 2.61 -3.83 -2.99
CA SER A 173 2.67 -4.87 -4.03
C SER A 173 1.31 -5.55 -4.30
N ALA A 174 0.24 -5.01 -3.75
CA ALA A 174 -1.11 -5.55 -3.88
C ALA A 174 -2.08 -4.59 -4.57
N ALA A 175 -1.95 -3.28 -4.32
CA ALA A 175 -2.87 -2.27 -4.81
C ALA A 175 -2.96 -2.30 -6.35
N GLY A 176 -4.18 -2.44 -6.87
CA GLY A 176 -4.45 -2.59 -8.30
C GLY A 176 -4.26 -4.00 -8.85
N ALA A 177 -3.74 -4.95 -8.08
CA ALA A 177 -3.54 -6.34 -8.49
C ALA A 177 -4.42 -7.32 -7.70
N LEU A 178 -4.66 -7.06 -6.43
CA LEU A 178 -5.53 -7.85 -5.56
C LEU A 178 -6.80 -7.06 -5.22
N PRO A 179 -7.94 -7.73 -5.08
CA PRO A 179 -9.16 -7.08 -4.59
C PRO A 179 -8.96 -6.53 -3.18
N VAL A 180 -9.52 -5.35 -2.93
CA VAL A 180 -9.49 -4.70 -1.63
C VAL A 180 -10.85 -4.07 -1.32
N ASP A 181 -11.32 -4.26 -0.11
CA ASP A 181 -12.43 -3.50 0.46
C ASP A 181 -11.84 -2.40 1.34
N ILE A 182 -11.80 -1.18 0.81
CA ILE A 182 -11.20 -0.03 1.50
C ILE A 182 -11.98 0.30 2.79
N SER A 183 -13.27 0.00 2.88
CA SER A 183 -14.07 0.23 4.09
C SER A 183 -13.55 -0.52 5.33
N GLN A 184 -12.70 -1.51 5.12
CA GLN A 184 -12.04 -2.26 6.19
C GLN A 184 -10.74 -1.62 6.70
N THR A 185 -10.40 -0.44 6.21
CA THR A 185 -9.17 0.32 6.56
C THR A 185 -9.52 1.72 7.08
N ASP A 186 -8.50 2.47 7.45
CA ASP A 186 -8.61 3.88 7.83
C ASP A 186 -7.64 4.75 7.05
#